data_326292731a59491f9f043bdb24b5e6f2
#
_entry.id   326292731a59491f9f043bdb24b5e6f2
#
_cell.length_a   1.000
_cell.length_b   1.000
_cell.length_c   1.000
_cell.angle_alpha   90.00
_cell.angle_beta   90.00
_cell.angle_gamma   90.00
#
_symmetry.space_group_name_H-M   'P 1'
#
loop_
_entity.id
_entity.type
_entity.pdbx_description
1 polymer ?
#
loop_
_entity_poly.entity_id
_entity_poly.type
_entity_poly.pdbx_seq_one_letter_code
_entity_poly.pdbx_strand_id
1 'polypeptide(L)'
;MSKVILTGSFDPITNGHLALVKTCARLFTEVHVVAFLNADKVNTYTSVQREEMLKAACEGIDNVVTASDDGMVVDYCRRNGINIIVRGLRGREDIDYEMEMASNNSTYAPEVSTFFLPADKEHGDISSSEVRRRFALGEDISELVPEGVLSLMNEYRQR
;
A
#
# COMPACT_ATOMS: atom_id res chain seq x y z
N MET A 1 -3.60 22.60 -1.98
CA MET A 1 -3.96 21.34 -2.64
C MET A 1 -3.07 20.24 -2.09
N SER A 2 -3.69 19.20 -1.54
CA SER A 2 -2.94 18.26 -0.70
C SER A 2 -2.49 17.05 -1.50
N LYS A 3 -1.18 16.81 -1.52
CA LYS A 3 -0.59 15.54 -1.93
C LYS A 3 -0.47 14.63 -0.73
N VAL A 4 -0.74 13.35 -0.91
CA VAL A 4 -0.64 12.35 0.15
C VAL A 4 0.12 11.12 -0.33
N ILE A 5 0.64 10.37 0.63
CA ILE A 5 1.25 9.07 0.36
C ILE A 5 0.55 7.97 1.15
N LEU A 6 0.25 6.88 0.46
CA LEU A 6 -0.06 5.58 1.06
C LEU A 6 1.16 4.68 0.95
N THR A 7 1.59 4.17 2.08
CA THR A 7 2.81 3.36 2.18
C THR A 7 2.47 1.95 2.63
N GLY A 8 3.21 0.98 2.13
CA GLY A 8 3.09 -0.41 2.56
C GLY A 8 4.11 -1.28 1.86
N SER A 9 4.16 -2.55 2.25
CA SER A 9 4.94 -3.54 1.52
C SER A 9 4.27 -3.89 0.18
N PHE A 10 2.94 -3.87 0.13
CA PHE A 10 2.13 -4.23 -1.04
C PHE A 10 2.64 -5.51 -1.72
N ASP A 11 2.61 -6.62 -1.00
CA ASP A 11 3.24 -7.87 -1.36
C ASP A 11 2.25 -9.07 -1.39
N PRO A 12 1.24 -9.04 -2.26
CA PRO A 12 0.86 -8.00 -3.23
C PRO A 12 -0.09 -6.92 -2.67
N ILE A 13 -0.40 -5.91 -3.47
CA ILE A 13 -1.54 -5.03 -3.23
C ILE A 13 -2.84 -5.83 -3.31
N THR A 14 -3.78 -5.56 -2.40
CA THR A 14 -5.06 -6.25 -2.29
C THR A 14 -6.24 -5.33 -2.61
N ASN A 15 -7.44 -5.87 -2.72
CA ASN A 15 -8.66 -5.07 -2.85
C ASN A 15 -8.92 -4.18 -1.63
N GLY A 16 -8.45 -4.57 -0.43
CA GLY A 16 -8.47 -3.71 0.75
C GLY A 16 -7.60 -2.47 0.59
N HIS A 17 -6.38 -2.64 0.10
CA HIS A 17 -5.51 -1.51 -0.21
C HIS A 17 -6.09 -0.62 -1.32
N LEU A 18 -6.62 -1.21 -2.38
CA LEU A 18 -7.21 -0.45 -3.48
C LEU A 18 -8.43 0.37 -3.04
N ALA A 19 -9.26 -0.14 -2.12
CA ALA A 19 -10.37 0.61 -1.55
C ALA A 19 -9.88 1.89 -0.84
N LEU A 20 -8.79 1.78 -0.07
CA LEU A 20 -8.15 2.93 0.59
C LEU A 20 -7.57 3.92 -0.44
N VAL A 21 -6.89 3.42 -1.48
CA VAL A 21 -6.40 4.26 -2.59
C VAL A 21 -7.52 5.05 -3.24
N LYS A 22 -8.64 4.40 -3.57
CA LYS A 22 -9.81 5.05 -4.18
C LYS A 22 -10.42 6.10 -3.26
N THR A 23 -10.46 5.85 -1.96
CA THR A 23 -10.91 6.83 -0.96
C THR A 23 -10.01 8.06 -0.97
N CYS A 24 -8.70 7.87 -0.92
CA CYS A 24 -7.74 8.97 -0.98
C CYS A 24 -7.81 9.73 -2.31
N ALA A 25 -7.97 9.02 -3.43
CA ALA A 25 -8.08 9.65 -4.75
C ALA A 25 -9.28 10.60 -4.87
N ARG A 26 -10.37 10.34 -4.13
CA ARG A 26 -11.53 11.25 -4.06
C ARG A 26 -11.31 12.46 -3.16
N LEU A 27 -10.43 12.35 -2.16
CA LEU A 27 -10.25 13.37 -1.12
C LEU A 27 -9.06 14.31 -1.39
N PHE A 28 -8.07 13.84 -2.12
CA PHE A 28 -6.81 14.54 -2.32
C PHE A 28 -6.53 14.77 -3.80
N THR A 29 -5.70 15.77 -4.10
CA THR A 29 -5.39 16.14 -5.48
C THR A 29 -4.38 15.23 -6.15
N GLU A 30 -3.50 14.61 -5.37
CA GLU A 30 -2.51 13.67 -5.86
C GLU A 30 -2.22 12.63 -4.76
N VAL A 31 -2.23 11.36 -5.14
CA VAL A 31 -2.03 10.23 -4.23
C VAL A 31 -0.84 9.41 -4.71
N HIS A 32 0.22 9.37 -3.90
CA HIS A 32 1.34 8.48 -4.13
C HIS A 32 1.08 7.14 -3.43
N VAL A 33 1.11 6.05 -4.16
CA VAL A 33 1.00 4.67 -3.63
C VAL A 33 2.37 4.03 -3.82
N VAL A 34 3.09 3.85 -2.72
CA VAL A 34 4.51 3.50 -2.78
C VAL A 34 4.81 2.24 -1.98
N ALA A 35 5.39 1.25 -2.68
CA ALA A 35 5.86 0.02 -2.07
C ALA A 35 7.26 0.25 -1.47
N PHE A 36 7.35 0.17 -0.14
CA PHE A 36 8.63 0.26 0.57
C PHE A 36 9.22 -1.11 0.87
N LEU A 37 10.55 -1.16 0.87
CA LEU A 37 11.28 -2.30 1.37
C LEU A 37 11.23 -2.28 2.91
N ASN A 38 10.67 -3.33 3.50
CA ASN A 38 10.79 -3.54 4.93
C ASN A 38 11.94 -4.52 5.18
N ALA A 39 13.03 -4.03 5.77
CA ALA A 39 14.22 -4.83 6.05
C ALA A 39 13.96 -6.01 7.00
N ASP A 40 12.91 -5.93 7.83
CA ASP A 40 12.52 -6.96 8.79
C ASP A 40 11.63 -8.05 8.16
N LYS A 41 11.27 -7.92 6.89
CA LYS A 41 10.42 -8.87 6.19
C LYS A 41 11.05 -9.37 4.90
N VAL A 42 10.94 -10.67 4.68
CA VAL A 42 11.24 -11.26 3.37
C VAL A 42 10.00 -11.10 2.50
N ASN A 43 10.11 -10.27 1.45
CA ASN A 43 9.04 -10.09 0.49
C ASN A 43 9.00 -11.26 -0.50
N THR A 44 7.81 -11.65 -0.92
CA THR A 44 7.61 -12.68 -1.95
C THR A 44 7.90 -12.13 -3.35
N TYR A 45 7.51 -10.89 -3.60
CA TYR A 45 7.71 -10.21 -4.87
C TYR A 45 8.83 -9.16 -4.78
N THR A 46 9.62 -9.05 -5.85
CA THR A 46 10.66 -8.02 -5.96
C THR A 46 10.06 -6.61 -5.95
N SER A 47 10.87 -5.59 -5.72
CA SER A 47 10.43 -4.19 -5.79
C SER A 47 9.82 -3.85 -7.13
N VAL A 48 10.41 -4.33 -8.23
CA VAL A 48 9.90 -4.13 -9.59
C VAL A 48 8.54 -4.79 -9.76
N GLN A 49 8.40 -6.05 -9.36
CA GLN A 49 7.13 -6.78 -9.44
C GLN A 49 6.02 -6.12 -8.62
N ARG A 50 6.33 -5.65 -7.42
CA ARG A 50 5.36 -4.94 -6.58
C ARG A 50 4.92 -3.62 -7.21
N GLU A 51 5.85 -2.87 -7.81
CA GLU A 51 5.52 -1.65 -8.54
C GLU A 51 4.65 -1.93 -9.78
N GLU A 52 4.94 -2.98 -10.55
CA GLU A 52 4.11 -3.42 -11.67
C GLU A 52 2.67 -3.76 -11.21
N MET A 53 2.54 -4.44 -10.07
CA MET A 53 1.24 -4.75 -9.47
C MET A 53 0.50 -3.48 -9.01
N LEU A 54 1.20 -2.50 -8.43
CA LEU A 54 0.61 -1.20 -8.07
C LEU A 54 0.08 -0.48 -9.30
N LYS A 55 0.84 -0.45 -10.39
CA LYS A 55 0.41 0.15 -11.68
C LYS A 55 -0.85 -0.52 -12.21
N ALA A 56 -0.87 -1.86 -12.23
CA ALA A 56 -2.03 -2.62 -12.68
C ALA A 56 -3.27 -2.38 -11.81
N ALA A 57 -3.10 -2.33 -10.49
CA ALA A 57 -4.19 -2.11 -9.55
C ALA A 57 -4.79 -0.70 -9.63
N CYS A 58 -3.96 0.31 -9.91
CA CYS A 58 -4.35 1.71 -9.94
C CYS A 58 -4.67 2.23 -11.35
N GLU A 59 -4.69 1.35 -12.35
CA GLU A 59 -5.04 1.71 -13.73
C GLU A 59 -6.40 2.43 -13.79
N GLY A 60 -6.44 3.56 -14.51
CA GLY A 60 -7.66 4.37 -14.66
C GLY A 60 -7.97 5.31 -13.48
N ILE A 61 -7.07 5.44 -12.51
CA ILE A 61 -7.19 6.46 -11.45
C ILE A 61 -6.19 7.59 -11.74
N ASP A 62 -6.67 8.66 -12.35
CA ASP A 62 -5.85 9.70 -12.98
C ASP A 62 -4.91 10.45 -12.04
N ASN A 63 -5.25 10.60 -10.77
CA ASN A 63 -4.47 11.33 -9.78
C ASN A 63 -3.62 10.44 -8.86
N VAL A 64 -3.38 9.19 -9.27
CA VAL A 64 -2.52 8.25 -8.54
C VAL A 64 -1.17 8.11 -9.22
N VAL A 65 -0.11 8.24 -8.43
CA VAL A 65 1.29 7.95 -8.80
C VAL A 65 1.73 6.70 -8.07
N THR A 66 2.24 5.72 -8.79
CA THR A 66 2.75 4.46 -8.21
C THR A 66 4.27 4.42 -8.28
N ALA A 67 4.90 3.92 -7.23
CA ALA A 67 6.36 3.77 -7.17
C ALA A 67 6.77 2.64 -6.21
N SER A 68 8.05 2.31 -6.24
CA SER A 68 8.74 1.57 -5.18
C SER A 68 9.93 2.40 -4.67
N ASP A 69 10.25 2.27 -3.39
CA ASP A 69 11.38 2.97 -2.77
C ASP A 69 11.98 2.09 -1.66
N ASP A 70 13.28 2.13 -1.52
CA ASP A 70 14.03 1.37 -0.50
C ASP A 70 14.55 2.25 0.64
N GLY A 71 14.28 3.55 0.58
CA GLY A 71 14.64 4.52 1.61
C GLY A 71 13.59 4.69 2.70
N MET A 72 13.73 5.78 3.44
CA MET A 72 12.75 6.16 4.46
C MET A 72 11.53 6.84 3.84
N VAL A 73 10.35 6.55 4.37
CA VAL A 73 9.08 7.19 3.93
C VAL A 73 9.17 8.72 4.00
N VAL A 74 9.72 9.25 5.08
CA VAL A 74 9.86 10.71 5.26
C VAL A 74 10.78 11.37 4.25
N ASP A 75 11.82 10.67 3.78
CA ASP A 75 12.71 11.18 2.74
C ASP A 75 12.00 11.19 1.37
N TYR A 76 11.20 10.17 1.09
CA TYR A 76 10.32 10.18 -0.08
C TYR A 76 9.35 11.37 -0.02
N CYS A 77 8.73 11.61 1.13
CA CYS A 77 7.85 12.75 1.36
C CYS A 77 8.54 14.07 1.04
N ARG A 78 9.73 14.30 1.56
CA ARG A 78 10.52 15.52 1.30
C ARG A 78 10.84 15.71 -0.18
N ARG A 79 11.33 14.65 -0.86
CA ARG A 79 11.65 14.71 -2.29
C ARG A 79 10.46 15.04 -3.18
N ASN A 80 9.25 14.68 -2.76
CA ASN A 80 8.03 14.83 -3.56
C ASN A 80 7.09 15.95 -3.07
N GLY A 81 7.49 16.69 -2.03
CA GLY A 81 6.67 17.77 -1.47
C GLY A 81 5.36 17.27 -0.83
N ILE A 82 5.43 16.11 -0.17
CA ILE A 82 4.31 15.47 0.52
C ILE A 82 4.47 15.70 2.02
N ASN A 83 3.40 16.11 2.68
CA ASN A 83 3.39 16.31 4.14
C ASN A 83 2.30 15.50 4.86
N ILE A 84 1.60 14.63 4.16
CA ILE A 84 0.55 13.78 4.71
C ILE A 84 0.82 12.31 4.34
N ILE A 85 0.99 11.47 5.36
CA ILE A 85 0.99 10.02 5.22
C ILE A 85 -0.40 9.52 5.61
N VAL A 86 -1.00 8.67 4.78
CA VAL A 86 -2.29 8.02 5.10
C VAL A 86 -2.06 6.54 5.38
N ARG A 87 -2.60 6.07 6.49
CA ARG A 87 -2.58 4.67 6.90
C ARG A 87 -3.98 4.15 7.16
N GLY A 88 -4.27 2.93 6.70
CA GLY A 88 -5.51 2.24 7.01
C GLY A 88 -5.43 1.54 8.37
N LEU A 89 -6.50 1.59 9.16
CA LEU A 89 -6.66 0.81 10.40
C LEU A 89 -7.75 -0.23 10.20
N ARG A 90 -7.42 -1.51 10.39
CA ARG A 90 -8.35 -2.64 10.27
C ARG A 90 -9.02 -2.98 11.59
N GLY A 91 -8.29 -2.84 12.70
CA GLY A 91 -8.77 -3.17 14.03
C GLY A 91 -7.86 -2.61 15.11
N ARG A 92 -8.16 -2.96 16.36
CA ARG A 92 -7.41 -2.47 17.54
C ARG A 92 -5.97 -2.97 17.57
N GLU A 93 -5.71 -4.13 17.02
CA GLU A 93 -4.38 -4.74 16.93
C GLU A 93 -3.39 -3.95 16.09
N ASP A 94 -3.89 -3.13 15.15
CA ASP A 94 -3.04 -2.28 14.31
C ASP A 94 -2.62 -0.97 15.04
N ILE A 95 -3.38 -0.54 16.04
CA ILE A 95 -3.27 0.83 16.60
C ILE A 95 -1.90 1.08 17.20
N ASP A 96 -1.41 0.21 18.06
CA ASP A 96 -0.14 0.44 18.79
C ASP A 96 1.03 0.55 17.80
N TYR A 97 1.10 -0.36 16.82
CA TYR A 97 2.13 -0.33 15.78
C TYR A 97 2.05 0.94 14.92
N GLU A 98 0.85 1.29 14.46
CA GLU A 98 0.64 2.46 13.60
C GLU A 98 0.91 3.77 14.33
N MET A 99 0.56 3.85 15.62
CA MET A 99 0.85 5.02 16.46
C MET A 99 2.35 5.18 16.71
N GLU A 100 3.08 4.09 16.95
CA GLU A 100 4.54 4.11 17.09
C GLU A 100 5.20 4.59 15.78
N MET A 101 4.79 4.06 14.64
CA MET A 101 5.31 4.50 13.33
C MET A 101 5.02 5.97 13.06
N ALA A 102 3.82 6.46 13.37
CA ALA A 102 3.46 7.87 13.22
C ALA A 102 4.30 8.78 14.12
N SER A 103 4.55 8.37 15.35
CA SER A 103 5.42 9.08 16.30
C SER A 103 6.86 9.16 15.80
N ASN A 104 7.40 8.05 15.31
CA ASN A 104 8.75 8.00 14.72
C ASN A 104 8.87 8.91 13.50
N ASN A 105 7.91 8.85 12.58
CA ASN A 105 7.89 9.71 11.41
C ASN A 105 7.85 11.20 11.80
N SER A 106 7.01 11.57 12.76
CA SER A 106 6.90 12.94 13.27
C SER A 106 8.18 13.43 13.98
N THR A 107 8.94 12.53 14.60
CA THR A 107 10.23 12.84 15.21
C THR A 107 11.28 13.16 14.14
N TYR A 108 11.35 12.37 13.07
CA TYR A 108 12.31 12.57 11.97
C TYR A 108 11.91 13.68 11.00
N ALA A 109 10.61 13.92 10.83
CA ALA A 109 10.05 14.90 9.92
C ALA A 109 8.83 15.59 10.56
N PRO A 110 9.05 16.60 11.42
CA PRO A 110 7.96 17.32 12.09
C PRO A 110 6.95 17.96 11.14
N GLU A 111 7.35 18.21 9.89
CA GLU A 111 6.51 18.73 8.81
C GLU A 111 5.55 17.69 8.21
N VAL A 112 5.71 16.40 8.55
CA VAL A 112 4.90 15.31 8.03
C VAL A 112 3.93 14.82 9.10
N SER A 113 2.64 14.77 8.76
CA SER A 113 1.57 14.26 9.64
C SER A 113 1.04 12.93 9.13
N THR A 114 0.67 12.04 10.06
CA THR A 114 0.02 10.77 9.70
C THR A 114 -1.48 10.86 9.98
N PHE A 115 -2.28 10.52 8.97
CA PHE A 115 -3.72 10.41 9.05
C PHE A 115 -4.13 8.95 9.00
N PHE A 116 -5.05 8.57 9.88
CA PHE A 116 -5.59 7.23 9.93
C PHE A 116 -7.00 7.19 9.35
N LEU A 117 -7.24 6.25 8.45
CA LEU A 117 -8.57 5.98 7.90
C LEU A 117 -9.00 4.57 8.29
N PRO A 118 -10.27 4.38 8.66
CA PRO A 118 -10.78 3.04 8.88
C PRO A 118 -10.74 2.25 7.58
N ALA A 119 -10.36 0.98 7.68
CA ALA A 119 -10.42 0.07 6.54
C ALA A 119 -11.87 -0.11 6.08
N ASP A 120 -12.07 -0.34 4.80
CA ASP A 120 -13.35 -0.66 4.22
C ASP A 120 -13.95 -1.93 4.83
N LYS A 121 -15.27 -1.93 5.08
CA LYS A 121 -15.96 -3.06 5.74
C LYS A 121 -15.96 -4.33 4.88
N GLU A 122 -16.02 -4.19 3.57
CA GLU A 122 -16.06 -5.34 2.66
C GLU A 122 -14.70 -5.99 2.45
N HIS A 123 -13.62 -5.19 2.50
CA HIS A 123 -12.28 -5.61 2.10
C HIS A 123 -11.25 -5.45 3.22
N GLY A 124 -11.64 -4.89 4.36
CA GLY A 124 -10.71 -4.52 5.44
C GLY A 124 -9.95 -5.70 6.06
N ASP A 125 -10.53 -6.89 6.03
CA ASP A 125 -9.92 -8.11 6.58
C ASP A 125 -8.95 -8.82 5.60
N ILE A 126 -8.82 -8.30 4.37
CA ILE A 126 -7.93 -8.90 3.36
C ILE A 126 -6.49 -8.54 3.69
N SER A 127 -5.69 -9.53 4.04
CA SER A 127 -4.24 -9.37 4.23
C SER A 127 -3.44 -9.94 3.07
N SER A 128 -2.31 -9.33 2.75
CA SER A 128 -1.39 -9.85 1.73
C SER A 128 -0.85 -11.25 2.09
N SER A 129 -0.63 -11.52 3.38
CA SER A 129 -0.20 -12.84 3.85
C SER A 129 -1.22 -13.93 3.54
N GLU A 130 -2.50 -13.66 3.77
CA GLU A 130 -3.58 -14.60 3.46
C GLU A 130 -3.73 -14.80 1.95
N VAL A 131 -3.61 -13.73 1.16
CA VAL A 131 -3.60 -13.81 -0.30
C VAL A 131 -2.48 -14.74 -0.78
N ARG A 132 -1.26 -14.56 -0.29
CA ARG A 132 -0.12 -15.42 -0.66
C ARG A 132 -0.33 -16.87 -0.26
N ARG A 133 -0.84 -17.11 0.94
CA ARG A 133 -1.15 -18.46 1.43
C ARG A 133 -2.15 -19.17 0.52
N ARG A 134 -3.28 -18.53 0.23
CA ARG A 134 -4.33 -19.11 -0.64
C ARG A 134 -3.82 -19.31 -2.06
N PHE A 135 -3.12 -18.36 -2.61
CA PHE A 135 -2.53 -18.46 -3.94
C PHE A 135 -1.56 -19.65 -4.05
N ALA A 136 -0.70 -19.85 -3.04
CA ALA A 136 0.24 -20.97 -3.01
C ALA A 136 -0.48 -22.32 -2.97
N LEU A 137 -1.64 -22.40 -2.33
CA LEU A 137 -2.49 -23.60 -2.27
C LEU A 137 -3.36 -23.80 -3.52
N GLY A 138 -3.33 -22.89 -4.48
CA GLY A 138 -4.18 -22.95 -5.68
C GLY A 138 -5.65 -22.61 -5.42
N GLU A 139 -5.95 -21.96 -4.30
CA GLU A 139 -7.30 -21.47 -3.99
C GLU A 139 -7.64 -20.24 -4.86
N ASP A 140 -8.93 -20.03 -5.10
CA ASP A 140 -9.41 -18.84 -5.79
C ASP A 140 -9.21 -17.58 -4.92
N ILE A 141 -8.53 -16.59 -5.47
CA ILE A 141 -8.25 -15.29 -4.84
C ILE A 141 -8.80 -14.11 -5.66
N SER A 142 -9.67 -14.36 -6.64
CA SER A 142 -10.20 -13.34 -7.55
C SER A 142 -10.95 -12.20 -6.83
N GLU A 143 -11.55 -12.50 -5.68
CA GLU A 143 -12.24 -11.50 -4.84
C GLU A 143 -11.28 -10.74 -3.89
N LEU A 144 -10.03 -11.18 -3.77
CA LEU A 144 -9.07 -10.62 -2.81
C LEU A 144 -8.12 -9.61 -3.43
N VAL A 145 -7.87 -9.72 -4.73
CA VAL A 145 -6.92 -8.85 -5.45
C VAL A 145 -7.55 -8.33 -6.75
N PRO A 146 -7.11 -7.17 -7.26
CA PRO A 146 -7.53 -6.70 -8.58
C PRO A 146 -7.15 -7.70 -9.68
N GLU A 147 -7.96 -7.77 -10.74
CA GLU A 147 -7.75 -8.70 -11.87
C GLU A 147 -6.36 -8.59 -12.49
N GLY A 148 -5.87 -7.36 -12.72
CA GLY A 148 -4.53 -7.13 -13.26
C GLY A 148 -3.41 -7.64 -12.34
N VAL A 149 -3.61 -7.57 -11.02
CA VAL A 149 -2.67 -8.12 -10.03
C VAL A 149 -2.68 -9.63 -10.07
N LEU A 150 -3.86 -10.27 -10.13
CA LEU A 150 -3.98 -11.73 -10.26
C LEU A 150 -3.28 -12.24 -11.53
N SER A 151 -3.45 -11.54 -12.65
CA SER A 151 -2.79 -11.87 -13.91
C SER A 151 -1.26 -11.86 -13.77
N LEU A 152 -0.70 -10.81 -13.14
CA LEU A 152 0.74 -10.72 -12.86
C LEU A 152 1.22 -11.80 -11.90
N MET A 153 0.47 -12.11 -10.84
CA MET A 153 0.81 -13.21 -9.90
C MET A 153 0.94 -14.55 -10.64
N ASN A 154 0.00 -14.84 -11.54
CA ASN A 154 0.04 -16.05 -12.36
C ASN A 154 1.25 -16.07 -13.30
N GLU A 155 1.57 -14.95 -13.92
CA GLU A 155 2.74 -14.80 -14.80
C GLU A 155 4.05 -15.05 -14.03
N TYR A 156 4.20 -14.44 -12.84
CA TYR A 156 5.41 -14.59 -12.02
C TYR A 156 5.59 -16.01 -11.48
N ARG A 157 4.50 -16.74 -11.24
CA ARG A 157 4.56 -18.14 -10.81
C ARG A 157 5.10 -19.08 -11.89
N GLN A 158 4.97 -18.71 -13.16
CA GLN A 158 5.42 -19.52 -14.30
C GLN A 158 6.89 -19.29 -14.67
N ARG A 159 7.51 -18.24 -14.15
CA ARG A 159 8.93 -17.89 -14.35
C ARG A 159 9.81 -18.55 -13.31
#